data_851554a8a334dafd4d06101cf464a38d
#
_entry.id   851554a8a334dafd4d06101cf464a38d
#
_cell.length_a   1.000
_cell.length_b   1.000
_cell.length_c   1.000
_cell.angle_alpha   90.00
_cell.angle_beta   90.00
_cell.angle_gamma   90.00
#
_symmetry.space_group_name_H-M   'P 1'
#
loop_
_entity.id
_entity.type
_entity.pdbx_description
1 polymer ?
#
loop_
_entity_poly.entity_id
_entity_poly.type
_entity_poly.pdbx_seq_one_letter_code
_entity_poly.pdbx_strand_id
1 'polypeptide(L)'
;MRWKGYDWEQHERWGMVHPEKPDWWYDPSASFIDSEDRLNLLTHKNPRYFSAIDKTSTIGVGLVSCKTKFKFGEFKIVAKLPYGKHLWPAFWMWSWDSWPPEIDVFEGYSDNNSNFFKFRLGKPFGFWNLQTNLHYTEDGKNKMMGGKTHYFGFKDPTKNWITYSVTWTKDFVEFYYDDKLVRKITEKKILEQLNQTTMNVIINNGVTADVDLINPPNSNFIIKDFVYNPF
;
A
#
# COMPACT_ATOMS: atom_id res chain seq x y z
N MET A 1 8.31 -11.85 10.63
CA MET A 1 8.32 -13.04 9.73
C MET A 1 9.43 -12.92 8.70
N ARG A 2 9.86 -14.04 8.09
CA ARG A 2 10.83 -14.01 6.98
C ARG A 2 10.14 -14.43 5.68
N TRP A 3 10.28 -13.60 4.62
CA TRP A 3 9.66 -13.86 3.31
C TRP A 3 10.48 -13.24 2.19
N LYS A 4 10.64 -13.97 1.07
CA LYS A 4 11.44 -13.57 -0.10
C LYS A 4 12.83 -13.01 0.22
N GLY A 5 13.51 -13.65 1.19
CA GLY A 5 14.86 -13.29 1.59
C GLY A 5 14.98 -12.14 2.59
N TYR A 6 13.89 -11.48 2.95
CA TYR A 6 13.85 -10.33 3.86
C TYR A 6 13.15 -10.66 5.18
N ASP A 7 13.48 -9.89 6.22
CA ASP A 7 12.80 -9.91 7.52
C ASP A 7 11.74 -8.79 7.54
N TRP A 8 10.50 -9.16 7.93
CA TRP A 8 9.35 -8.28 7.96
C TRP A 8 8.76 -8.21 9.37
N GLU A 9 8.39 -7.00 9.78
CA GLU A 9 7.57 -6.76 10.96
C GLU A 9 6.09 -6.65 10.56
N GLN A 10 5.20 -6.96 11.51
CA GLN A 10 3.75 -6.95 11.29
C GLN A 10 3.11 -5.74 11.99
N HIS A 11 3.83 -4.63 12.01
CA HIS A 11 3.41 -3.35 12.57
C HIS A 11 4.24 -2.22 11.96
N GLU A 12 3.84 -0.99 12.22
CA GLU A 12 4.57 0.23 11.91
C GLU A 12 5.41 0.72 13.10
N ARG A 13 6.24 1.76 12.87
CA ARG A 13 7.10 2.32 13.92
C ARG A 13 6.33 2.83 15.15
N TRP A 14 5.07 3.23 14.96
CA TRP A 14 4.18 3.66 16.05
C TRP A 14 3.47 2.49 16.75
N GLY A 15 3.75 1.27 16.38
CA GLY A 15 3.17 0.07 16.98
C GLY A 15 1.98 -0.49 16.21
N MET A 16 1.06 -1.09 16.95
CA MET A 16 -0.03 -1.89 16.41
C MET A 16 -1.26 -1.07 15.97
N VAL A 17 -1.36 0.20 16.35
CA VAL A 17 -2.51 1.07 16.04
C VAL A 17 -2.01 2.36 15.44
N HIS A 18 -2.62 2.77 14.33
CA HIS A 18 -2.33 4.06 13.75
C HIS A 18 -2.94 5.17 14.63
N PRO A 19 -2.17 6.17 15.06
CA PRO A 19 -2.64 7.17 16.02
C PRO A 19 -3.83 8.00 15.51
N GLU A 20 -3.92 8.22 14.20
CA GLU A 20 -5.01 8.98 13.57
C GLU A 20 -6.17 8.11 13.05
N LYS A 21 -6.02 6.78 13.08
CA LYS A 21 -7.01 5.82 12.55
C LYS A 21 -7.27 4.70 13.54
N PRO A 22 -7.79 5.01 14.74
CA PRO A 22 -7.87 4.06 15.84
C PRO A 22 -9.01 3.03 15.70
N ASP A 23 -9.81 3.07 14.64
CA ASP A 23 -10.90 2.12 14.42
C ASP A 23 -10.41 0.75 13.94
N TRP A 24 -9.19 0.69 13.40
CA TRP A 24 -8.54 -0.54 12.99
C TRP A 24 -7.10 -0.63 13.53
N TRP A 25 -6.53 -1.81 13.51
CA TRP A 25 -5.21 -2.10 14.05
C TRP A 25 -4.45 -3.13 13.20
N TYR A 26 -3.12 -3.09 13.25
CA TYR A 26 -2.26 -4.06 12.57
C TYR A 26 -2.29 -5.37 13.33
N ASP A 27 -2.99 -6.34 12.76
CA ASP A 27 -3.19 -7.65 13.36
C ASP A 27 -2.16 -8.64 12.81
N PRO A 28 -1.20 -9.13 13.65
CA PRO A 28 -0.22 -10.10 13.17
C PRO A 28 -0.86 -11.38 12.65
N SER A 29 -2.03 -11.78 13.16
CA SER A 29 -2.74 -12.96 12.66
C SER A 29 -3.35 -12.76 11.27
N ALA A 30 -3.51 -11.50 10.84
CA ALA A 30 -3.97 -11.13 9.51
C ALA A 30 -2.85 -11.09 8.46
N SER A 31 -1.61 -11.41 8.83
CA SER A 31 -0.44 -11.42 7.95
C SER A 31 0.28 -12.75 8.03
N PHE A 32 0.21 -13.59 7.01
CA PHE A 32 0.80 -14.93 7.01
C PHE A 32 1.29 -15.35 5.62
N ILE A 33 2.18 -16.35 5.62
CA ILE A 33 2.70 -16.98 4.40
C ILE A 33 1.97 -18.32 4.23
N ASP A 34 1.40 -18.56 3.06
CA ASP A 34 0.73 -19.82 2.76
C ASP A 34 1.67 -20.91 2.23
N SER A 35 1.12 -22.09 1.95
CA SER A 35 1.89 -23.27 1.47
C SER A 35 2.52 -23.06 0.08
N GLU A 36 2.09 -22.06 -0.67
CA GLU A 36 2.67 -21.68 -1.98
C GLU A 36 3.68 -20.53 -1.86
N ASP A 37 4.17 -20.26 -0.64
CA ASP A 37 5.09 -19.16 -0.34
C ASP A 37 4.56 -17.77 -0.76
N ARG A 38 3.23 -17.55 -0.65
CA ARG A 38 2.59 -16.27 -0.91
C ARG A 38 2.29 -15.56 0.41
N LEU A 39 2.57 -14.27 0.45
CA LEU A 39 2.13 -13.41 1.56
C LEU A 39 0.65 -13.11 1.41
N ASN A 40 -0.09 -13.32 2.48
CA ASN A 40 -1.51 -13.05 2.58
C ASN A 40 -1.75 -11.99 3.64
N LEU A 41 -2.45 -10.92 3.27
CA LEU A 41 -2.81 -9.81 4.15
C LEU A 41 -4.34 -9.70 4.19
N LEU A 42 -4.92 -10.07 5.32
CA LEU A 42 -6.36 -10.06 5.54
C LEU A 42 -6.85 -8.71 6.05
N THR A 43 -8.13 -8.46 5.84
CA THR A 43 -8.91 -7.48 6.60
C THR A 43 -10.11 -8.21 7.18
N HIS A 44 -10.27 -8.21 8.49
CA HIS A 44 -11.31 -8.98 9.16
C HIS A 44 -11.77 -8.32 10.47
N LYS A 45 -12.95 -8.72 10.94
CA LYS A 45 -13.42 -8.30 12.26
C LYS A 45 -12.59 -8.99 13.34
N ASN A 46 -11.85 -8.21 14.10
CA ASN A 46 -11.05 -8.69 15.23
C ASN A 46 -10.93 -7.58 16.29
N PRO A 47 -11.94 -7.42 17.18
CA PRO A 47 -11.93 -6.35 18.17
C PRO A 47 -10.81 -6.53 19.18
N ARG A 48 -10.05 -5.46 19.44
CA ARG A 48 -8.99 -5.40 20.43
C ARG A 48 -8.98 -4.06 21.16
N TYR A 49 -8.93 -4.10 22.47
CA TYR A 49 -8.75 -2.91 23.29
C TYR A 49 -7.29 -2.52 23.39
N PHE A 50 -7.00 -1.23 23.25
CA PHE A 50 -5.69 -0.63 23.36
C PHE A 50 -5.69 0.44 24.46
N SER A 51 -5.05 0.13 25.58
CA SER A 51 -5.00 1.02 26.75
C SER A 51 -4.27 2.34 26.47
N ALA A 52 -3.29 2.34 25.55
CA ALA A 52 -2.53 3.54 25.19
C ALA A 52 -3.39 4.64 24.55
N ILE A 53 -4.51 4.30 23.94
CA ILE A 53 -5.44 5.24 23.30
C ILE A 53 -6.84 5.18 23.90
N ASP A 54 -7.03 4.37 24.94
CA ASP A 54 -8.31 4.11 25.64
C ASP A 54 -9.45 3.79 24.66
N LYS A 55 -9.20 2.92 23.68
CA LYS A 55 -10.16 2.59 22.64
C LYS A 55 -10.10 1.12 22.24
N THR A 56 -11.26 0.56 21.85
CA THR A 56 -11.33 -0.71 21.14
C THR A 56 -11.30 -0.46 19.65
N SER A 57 -10.26 -0.95 18.97
CA SER A 57 -10.21 -1.06 17.52
C SER A 57 -10.96 -2.32 17.09
N THR A 58 -11.85 -2.23 16.13
CA THR A 58 -12.78 -3.34 15.79
C THR A 58 -12.31 -4.18 14.60
N ILE A 59 -11.42 -3.67 13.79
CA ILE A 59 -10.96 -4.30 12.56
C ILE A 59 -9.46 -4.58 12.66
N GLY A 60 -9.09 -5.86 12.48
CA GLY A 60 -7.72 -6.28 12.26
C GLY A 60 -7.37 -6.20 10.77
N VAL A 61 -6.24 -5.57 10.45
CA VAL A 61 -5.72 -5.44 9.09
C VAL A 61 -4.32 -6.03 8.98
N GLY A 62 -4.07 -6.77 7.90
CA GLY A 62 -2.75 -7.28 7.60
C GLY A 62 -1.82 -6.18 7.12
N LEU A 63 -0.62 -6.14 7.68
CA LEU A 63 0.48 -5.27 7.28
C LEU A 63 1.81 -5.99 7.47
N VAL A 64 2.72 -5.77 6.56
CA VAL A 64 4.14 -6.10 6.73
C VAL A 64 5.01 -4.90 6.38
N SER A 65 6.02 -4.65 7.20
CA SER A 65 7.01 -3.61 7.02
C SER A 65 8.40 -4.24 6.98
N CYS A 66 9.13 -4.05 5.88
CA CYS A 66 10.45 -4.63 5.71
C CYS A 66 11.47 -3.94 6.64
N LYS A 67 12.26 -4.73 7.38
CA LYS A 67 13.31 -4.19 8.25
C LYS A 67 14.48 -3.59 7.48
N THR A 68 14.69 -4.04 6.25
CA THR A 68 15.76 -3.52 5.41
C THR A 68 15.45 -2.10 4.96
N LYS A 69 16.42 -1.22 5.12
CA LYS A 69 16.37 0.13 4.56
C LYS A 69 16.95 0.09 3.16
N PHE A 70 16.17 0.52 2.21
CA PHE A 70 16.51 0.54 0.79
C PHE A 70 16.82 1.95 0.30
N LYS A 71 17.60 2.02 -0.77
CA LYS A 71 17.80 3.24 -1.54
C LYS A 71 17.82 2.81 -3.00
N PHE A 72 17.63 3.60 -3.95
CA PHE A 72 17.68 3.38 -5.39
C PHE A 72 17.54 1.91 -5.84
N GLY A 73 16.79 1.70 -6.87
CA GLY A 73 16.55 0.38 -7.42
C GLY A 73 15.15 0.24 -8.00
N GLU A 74 14.87 -0.94 -8.52
CA GLU A 74 13.54 -1.38 -8.88
C GLU A 74 12.93 -2.18 -7.73
N PHE A 75 11.72 -1.81 -7.32
CA PHE A 75 10.92 -2.51 -6.31
C PHE A 75 9.66 -3.04 -6.98
N LYS A 76 9.40 -4.32 -6.84
CA LYS A 76 8.34 -5.00 -7.56
C LYS A 76 7.60 -5.97 -6.68
N ILE A 77 6.26 -5.98 -6.77
CA ILE A 77 5.42 -7.06 -6.26
C ILE A 77 4.57 -7.64 -7.39
N VAL A 78 4.24 -8.94 -7.27
CA VAL A 78 3.24 -9.60 -8.10
C VAL A 78 2.06 -9.96 -7.21
N ALA A 79 0.89 -9.37 -7.45
CA ALA A 79 -0.20 -9.47 -6.50
C ALA A 79 -1.59 -9.57 -7.15
N LYS A 80 -2.55 -10.09 -6.36
CA LYS A 80 -3.99 -9.96 -6.57
C LYS A 80 -4.56 -9.10 -5.46
N LEU A 81 -5.27 -8.05 -5.86
CA LEU A 81 -5.90 -7.14 -4.90
C LEU A 81 -7.09 -7.80 -4.19
N PRO A 82 -7.42 -7.39 -2.97
CA PRO A 82 -8.59 -7.91 -2.28
C PRO A 82 -9.88 -7.47 -2.98
N TYR A 83 -10.97 -8.21 -2.77
CA TYR A 83 -12.29 -7.88 -3.30
C TYR A 83 -13.22 -7.43 -2.17
N GLY A 84 -13.88 -6.30 -2.32
CA GLY A 84 -14.85 -5.79 -1.35
C GLY A 84 -14.86 -4.27 -1.25
N LYS A 85 -15.77 -3.76 -0.44
CA LYS A 85 -15.94 -2.33 -0.19
C LYS A 85 -14.99 -1.83 0.89
N HIS A 86 -14.66 -0.53 0.82
CA HIS A 86 -13.88 0.18 1.84
C HIS A 86 -12.49 -0.38 2.08
N LEU A 87 -11.98 -1.23 1.20
CA LEU A 87 -10.62 -1.74 1.27
C LEU A 87 -9.62 -0.71 0.73
N TRP A 88 -8.46 -0.70 1.36
CA TRP A 88 -7.36 0.19 1.03
C TRP A 88 -6.03 -0.58 1.03
N PRO A 89 -5.85 -1.52 0.07
CA PRO A 89 -4.55 -2.15 -0.12
C PRO A 89 -3.54 -1.14 -0.63
N ALA A 90 -2.32 -1.21 -0.11
CA ALA A 90 -1.24 -0.34 -0.52
C ALA A 90 0.10 -1.08 -0.60
N PHE A 91 0.94 -0.62 -1.54
CA PHE A 91 2.35 -0.94 -1.64
C PHE A 91 3.10 0.39 -1.70
N TRP A 92 3.90 0.67 -0.68
CA TRP A 92 4.49 1.98 -0.46
C TRP A 92 5.82 1.91 0.26
N MET A 93 6.50 3.03 0.33
CA MET A 93 7.82 3.15 0.93
C MET A 93 7.94 4.47 1.68
N TRP A 94 8.46 4.44 2.91
CA TRP A 94 8.81 5.62 3.68
C TRP A 94 9.95 5.36 4.63
N SER A 95 10.53 6.43 5.17
CA SER A 95 11.59 6.30 6.17
C SER A 95 11.01 6.27 7.58
N TRP A 96 11.37 5.26 8.36
CA TRP A 96 11.04 5.25 9.78
C TRP A 96 11.75 6.35 10.57
N ASP A 97 12.78 6.97 10.00
CA ASP A 97 13.53 8.05 10.66
C ASP A 97 12.86 9.42 10.47
N SER A 98 12.13 9.61 9.36
CA SER A 98 11.49 10.89 9.03
C SER A 98 10.30 10.73 8.09
N TRP A 99 9.29 11.59 8.23
CA TRP A 99 8.19 11.73 7.27
C TRP A 99 7.86 13.21 7.05
N PRO A 100 7.68 13.67 5.83
CA PRO A 100 8.05 13.03 4.57
C PRO A 100 9.56 12.79 4.44
N PRO A 101 10.08 12.11 3.38
CA PRO A 101 9.40 11.74 2.15
C PRO A 101 8.79 10.34 2.18
N GLU A 102 7.84 10.08 1.22
CA GLU A 102 7.17 8.80 1.00
C GLU A 102 6.89 8.58 -0.49
N ILE A 103 6.95 7.32 -0.93
CA ILE A 103 6.61 6.89 -2.29
C ILE A 103 5.50 5.85 -2.19
N ASP A 104 4.32 6.14 -2.73
CA ASP A 104 3.22 5.19 -2.86
C ASP A 104 3.23 4.60 -4.26
N VAL A 105 3.65 3.34 -4.38
CA VAL A 105 3.62 2.63 -5.66
C VAL A 105 2.19 2.46 -6.12
N PHE A 106 1.31 2.12 -5.19
CA PHE A 106 -0.12 2.32 -5.31
C PHE A 106 -0.80 2.39 -3.94
N GLU A 107 -1.87 3.14 -3.91
CA GLU A 107 -2.94 3.09 -2.92
C GLU A 107 -4.23 2.72 -3.65
N GLY A 108 -4.87 1.62 -3.24
CA GLY A 108 -6.08 1.11 -3.89
C GLY A 108 -7.33 1.48 -3.11
N TYR A 109 -8.35 2.00 -3.81
CA TYR A 109 -9.64 2.37 -3.24
C TYR A 109 -10.74 1.59 -3.95
N SER A 110 -11.25 0.53 -3.32
CA SER A 110 -12.02 -0.52 -4.00
C SER A 110 -13.35 -0.09 -4.59
N ASP A 111 -14.08 0.80 -3.94
CA ASP A 111 -15.42 1.13 -4.41
C ASP A 111 -15.84 2.57 -4.26
N ASN A 112 -15.24 3.31 -3.35
CA ASN A 112 -15.57 4.75 -3.18
C ASN A 112 -15.38 5.51 -4.47
N ASN A 113 -14.53 4.98 -5.34
CA ASN A 113 -14.22 5.52 -6.65
C ASN A 113 -14.78 4.68 -7.78
N SER A 114 -15.48 3.60 -7.50
CA SER A 114 -16.17 2.80 -8.51
C SER A 114 -17.25 3.58 -9.24
N ASN A 115 -17.66 4.72 -8.71
CA ASN A 115 -18.51 5.69 -9.41
C ASN A 115 -17.96 6.10 -10.78
N PHE A 116 -16.65 6.11 -10.95
CA PHE A 116 -16.05 6.35 -12.25
C PHE A 116 -16.47 5.27 -13.27
N PHE A 117 -16.45 3.99 -12.88
CA PHE A 117 -16.81 2.88 -13.76
C PHE A 117 -18.30 2.65 -13.83
N LYS A 118 -19.05 2.79 -12.74
CA LYS A 118 -20.51 2.78 -12.78
C LYS A 118 -21.03 3.82 -13.76
N PHE A 119 -20.44 4.99 -13.73
CA PHE A 119 -20.87 6.08 -14.58
C PHE A 119 -20.50 5.87 -16.06
N ARG A 120 -19.31 5.35 -16.35
CA ARG A 120 -18.79 5.29 -17.73
C ARG A 120 -19.20 4.07 -18.50
N LEU A 121 -19.33 2.93 -17.87
CA LEU A 121 -19.49 1.67 -18.56
C LEU A 121 -20.65 0.83 -18.05
N GLY A 122 -21.36 1.29 -17.03
CA GLY A 122 -22.53 0.59 -16.46
C GLY A 122 -22.23 -0.79 -15.87
N LYS A 123 -20.97 -1.21 -15.91
CA LYS A 123 -20.50 -2.47 -15.33
C LYS A 123 -19.15 -2.25 -14.65
N PRO A 124 -18.95 -2.84 -13.48
CA PRO A 124 -17.63 -2.95 -12.93
C PRO A 124 -16.84 -3.94 -13.77
N PHE A 125 -15.96 -3.48 -14.60
CA PHE A 125 -14.95 -4.35 -15.23
C PHE A 125 -13.88 -4.81 -14.23
N GLY A 126 -14.21 -4.86 -12.93
CA GLY A 126 -13.26 -5.22 -11.89
C GLY A 126 -12.12 -4.23 -11.71
N PHE A 127 -12.33 -2.98 -12.06
CA PHE A 127 -11.28 -1.98 -11.97
C PHE A 127 -11.16 -1.39 -10.58
N TRP A 128 -9.93 -1.23 -10.17
CA TRP A 128 -9.55 -0.48 -9.01
C TRP A 128 -9.14 0.94 -9.38
N ASN A 129 -9.47 1.87 -8.51
CA ASN A 129 -8.94 3.20 -8.53
C ASN A 129 -7.60 3.18 -7.78
N LEU A 130 -6.52 2.98 -8.51
CA LEU A 130 -5.19 2.99 -7.95
C LEU A 130 -4.55 4.37 -8.13
N GLN A 131 -3.99 4.89 -7.07
CA GLN A 131 -3.32 6.18 -7.06
C GLN A 131 -1.84 5.97 -6.77
N THR A 132 -0.99 6.69 -7.48
CA THR A 132 0.44 6.81 -7.16
C THR A 132 0.66 8.15 -6.49
N ASN A 133 1.38 8.20 -5.38
CA ASN A 133 1.65 9.44 -4.67
C ASN A 133 3.15 9.60 -4.36
N LEU A 134 3.55 10.83 -4.12
CA LEU A 134 4.79 11.20 -3.46
C LEU A 134 4.47 12.22 -2.38
N HIS A 135 4.91 11.97 -1.15
CA HIS A 135 4.83 12.95 -0.08
C HIS A 135 6.20 13.62 0.10
N TYR A 136 6.23 14.93 0.22
CA TYR A 136 7.43 15.74 0.34
C TYR A 136 7.16 17.01 1.15
N THR A 137 8.21 17.70 1.53
CA THR A 137 8.10 18.99 2.24
C THR A 137 8.32 20.15 1.26
N GLU A 138 7.48 21.17 1.33
CA GLU A 138 7.61 22.42 0.62
C GLU A 138 7.22 23.59 1.52
N ASP A 139 8.11 24.57 1.67
CA ASP A 139 7.92 25.73 2.53
C ASP A 139 7.56 25.34 3.97
N GLY A 140 8.22 24.31 4.51
CA GLY A 140 7.98 23.76 5.85
C GLY A 140 6.64 23.04 6.03
N LYS A 141 5.90 22.78 4.95
CA LYS A 141 4.62 22.09 4.97
C LYS A 141 4.69 20.78 4.21
N ASN A 142 3.99 19.78 4.72
CA ASN A 142 3.82 18.51 4.01
C ASN A 142 2.94 18.71 2.78
N LYS A 143 3.41 18.20 1.65
CA LYS A 143 2.75 18.25 0.35
C LYS A 143 2.63 16.85 -0.22
N MET A 144 1.65 16.66 -1.07
CA MET A 144 1.46 15.43 -1.83
C MET A 144 1.45 15.77 -3.32
N MET A 145 2.28 15.07 -4.09
CA MET A 145 2.22 15.08 -5.55
C MET A 145 1.60 13.77 -6.00
N GLY A 146 0.31 13.76 -6.16
CA GLY A 146 -0.37 12.52 -6.47
C GLY A 146 -1.81 12.69 -6.88
N GLY A 147 -2.61 11.69 -6.55
CA GLY A 147 -4.01 11.64 -6.87
C GLY A 147 -4.31 11.29 -8.33
N LYS A 148 -3.30 10.94 -9.16
CA LYS A 148 -3.56 10.38 -10.48
C LYS A 148 -4.10 8.98 -10.33
N THR A 149 -5.27 8.76 -10.91
CA THR A 149 -5.94 7.47 -10.94
C THR A 149 -5.46 6.67 -12.13
N HIS A 150 -5.08 5.43 -11.87
CA HIS A 150 -4.65 4.47 -12.87
C HIS A 150 -5.55 3.23 -12.82
N TYR A 151 -5.78 2.61 -13.96
CA TYR A 151 -6.62 1.42 -14.07
C TYR A 151 -6.14 0.50 -15.20
N PHE A 152 -6.58 -0.75 -15.16
CA PHE A 152 -6.01 -1.82 -15.97
C PHE A 152 -6.76 -2.15 -17.25
N GLY A 153 -7.70 -1.32 -17.64
CA GLY A 153 -8.51 -1.61 -18.80
C GLY A 153 -9.41 -2.84 -18.59
N PHE A 154 -9.14 -3.94 -19.27
CA PHE A 154 -9.97 -5.16 -19.19
C PHE A 154 -9.50 -6.20 -18.16
N LYS A 155 -8.37 -5.97 -17.49
CA LYS A 155 -7.84 -6.89 -16.48
C LYS A 155 -8.45 -6.57 -15.12
N ASP A 156 -9.07 -7.57 -14.49
CA ASP A 156 -9.57 -7.49 -13.11
C ASP A 156 -8.43 -7.80 -12.13
N PRO A 157 -7.91 -6.84 -11.38
CA PRO A 157 -6.77 -7.06 -10.48
C PRO A 157 -7.12 -7.92 -9.26
N THR A 158 -8.40 -8.17 -8.99
CA THR A 158 -8.82 -9.09 -7.92
C THR A 158 -8.77 -10.55 -8.37
N LYS A 159 -8.76 -10.82 -9.67
CA LYS A 159 -8.75 -12.15 -10.27
C LYS A 159 -7.44 -12.49 -10.96
N ASN A 160 -6.71 -11.50 -11.42
CA ASN A 160 -5.48 -11.68 -12.18
C ASN A 160 -4.25 -11.26 -11.34
N TRP A 161 -3.15 -11.98 -11.55
CA TRP A 161 -1.86 -11.53 -11.07
C TRP A 161 -1.41 -10.30 -11.86
N ILE A 162 -1.15 -9.21 -11.17
CA ILE A 162 -0.67 -7.96 -11.73
C ILE A 162 0.70 -7.65 -11.12
N THR A 163 1.61 -7.18 -11.94
CA THR A 163 2.89 -6.67 -11.49
C THR A 163 2.76 -5.17 -11.19
N TYR A 164 3.14 -4.77 -9.99
CA TYR A 164 3.23 -3.38 -9.56
C TYR A 164 4.69 -3.08 -9.24
N SER A 165 5.26 -2.06 -9.85
CA SER A 165 6.64 -1.70 -9.55
C SER A 165 6.91 -0.21 -9.58
N VAL A 166 7.99 0.17 -8.91
CA VAL A 166 8.57 1.50 -8.95
C VAL A 166 10.07 1.39 -9.21
N THR A 167 10.57 2.21 -10.11
CA THR A 167 11.99 2.44 -10.33
C THR A 167 12.35 3.77 -9.71
N TRP A 168 13.15 3.73 -8.65
CA TRP A 168 13.65 4.91 -7.96
C TRP A 168 15.15 5.09 -8.23
N THR A 169 15.49 6.19 -8.86
CA THR A 169 16.87 6.60 -9.13
C THR A 169 17.13 7.99 -8.54
N LYS A 170 18.35 8.50 -8.66
CA LYS A 170 18.65 9.88 -8.28
C LYS A 170 17.98 10.93 -9.18
N ASP A 171 17.62 10.55 -10.41
CA ASP A 171 17.18 11.47 -11.48
C ASP A 171 15.69 11.37 -11.80
N PHE A 172 15.03 10.27 -11.39
CA PHE A 172 13.60 10.06 -11.62
C PHE A 172 13.00 8.99 -10.70
N VAL A 173 11.67 9.01 -10.58
CA VAL A 173 10.84 7.92 -10.06
C VAL A 173 9.82 7.55 -11.14
N GLU A 174 9.79 6.28 -11.53
CA GLU A 174 8.87 5.74 -12.53
C GLU A 174 8.02 4.62 -11.94
N PHE A 175 6.71 4.67 -12.18
CA PHE A 175 5.73 3.71 -11.70
C PHE A 175 5.21 2.87 -12.86
N TYR A 176 5.11 1.55 -12.66
CA TYR A 176 4.69 0.61 -13.68
C TYR A 176 3.63 -0.36 -13.18
N TYR A 177 2.63 -0.65 -14.02
CA TYR A 177 1.65 -1.71 -13.80
C TYR A 177 1.64 -2.64 -15.02
N ASP A 178 1.91 -3.94 -14.80
CA ASP A 178 2.14 -4.94 -15.85
C ASP A 178 3.16 -4.43 -16.89
N ASP A 179 4.32 -3.95 -16.41
CA ASP A 179 5.42 -3.39 -17.21
C ASP A 179 5.06 -2.15 -18.06
N LYS A 180 3.83 -1.63 -17.88
CA LYS A 180 3.41 -0.40 -18.53
C LYS A 180 3.69 0.80 -17.63
N LEU A 181 4.46 1.76 -18.15
CA LEU A 181 4.70 3.04 -17.47
C LEU A 181 3.38 3.79 -17.27
N VAL A 182 3.01 4.04 -16.00
CA VAL A 182 1.80 4.78 -15.63
C VAL A 182 2.09 6.20 -15.17
N ARG A 183 3.30 6.44 -14.64
CA ARG A 183 3.73 7.76 -14.20
C ARG A 183 5.24 7.87 -14.15
N LYS A 184 5.76 9.07 -14.43
CA LYS A 184 7.16 9.45 -14.26
C LYS A 184 7.25 10.78 -13.52
N ILE A 185 8.15 10.87 -12.56
CA ILE A 185 8.46 12.05 -11.77
C ILE A 185 9.92 12.43 -12.02
N THR A 186 10.15 13.69 -12.35
CA THR A 186 11.48 14.25 -12.63
C THR A 186 11.72 15.57 -11.92
N GLU A 187 10.79 16.00 -11.08
CA GLU A 187 10.86 17.25 -10.34
C GLU A 187 12.02 17.23 -9.34
N LYS A 188 13.07 17.97 -9.69
CA LYS A 188 14.35 18.01 -8.97
C LYS A 188 14.19 18.24 -7.46
N LYS A 189 13.34 19.19 -7.07
CA LYS A 189 13.08 19.53 -5.66
C LYS A 189 12.55 18.34 -4.85
N ILE A 190 11.75 17.49 -5.46
CA ILE A 190 11.21 16.27 -4.82
C ILE A 190 12.28 15.20 -4.77
N LEU A 191 12.98 14.99 -5.89
CA LEU A 191 14.03 13.98 -5.98
C LEU A 191 15.17 14.25 -5.01
N GLU A 192 15.55 15.51 -4.79
CA GLU A 192 16.57 15.89 -3.81
C GLU A 192 16.19 15.43 -2.38
N GLN A 193 14.91 15.51 -2.00
CA GLN A 193 14.46 15.03 -0.68
C GLN A 193 14.47 13.50 -0.61
N LEU A 194 13.95 12.82 -1.63
CA LEU A 194 14.01 11.35 -1.71
C LEU A 194 15.45 10.84 -1.66
N ASN A 195 16.38 11.54 -2.31
CA ASN A 195 17.78 11.15 -2.41
C ASN A 195 18.57 11.30 -1.10
N GLN A 196 18.03 11.99 -0.12
CA GLN A 196 18.67 12.19 1.19
C GLN A 196 18.37 11.07 2.19
N THR A 197 17.41 10.21 1.91
CA THR A 197 16.96 9.18 2.85
C THR A 197 17.05 7.77 2.30
N THR A 198 16.92 6.80 3.20
CA THR A 198 16.60 5.41 2.89
C THR A 198 15.18 5.12 3.33
N MET A 199 14.52 4.18 2.69
CA MET A 199 13.12 3.86 2.96
C MET A 199 12.92 2.38 3.30
N ASN A 200 11.94 2.11 4.13
CA ASN A 200 11.40 0.78 4.35
C ASN A 200 10.26 0.53 3.37
N VAL A 201 10.12 -0.69 2.92
CA VAL A 201 8.99 -1.13 2.08
C VAL A 201 7.86 -1.61 2.97
N ILE A 202 6.65 -1.15 2.71
CA ILE A 202 5.45 -1.54 3.43
C ILE A 202 4.39 -2.06 2.45
N ILE A 203 3.70 -3.13 2.84
CA ILE A 203 2.56 -3.69 2.12
C ILE A 203 1.44 -3.91 3.13
N ASN A 204 0.25 -3.37 2.87
CA ASN A 204 -0.87 -3.51 3.79
C ASN A 204 -2.22 -3.67 3.08
N ASN A 205 -3.17 -4.27 3.79
CA ASN A 205 -4.57 -4.34 3.37
C ASN A 205 -5.42 -3.53 4.36
N GLY A 206 -5.28 -2.21 4.32
CA GLY A 206 -6.00 -1.28 5.19
C GLY A 206 -7.48 -1.11 4.80
N VAL A 207 -8.16 -0.23 5.55
CA VAL A 207 -9.54 0.17 5.29
C VAL A 207 -9.67 1.68 5.29
N THR A 208 -10.64 2.20 4.55
CA THR A 208 -10.95 3.63 4.51
C THR A 208 -11.74 4.08 5.75
N ALA A 209 -11.83 5.38 5.97
CA ALA A 209 -12.59 5.94 7.08
C ALA A 209 -14.10 5.63 7.04
N ASP A 210 -14.62 5.31 5.84
CA ASP A 210 -16.06 5.05 5.63
C ASP A 210 -16.42 3.57 5.87
N VAL A 211 -15.51 2.78 6.42
CA VAL A 211 -15.74 1.35 6.65
C VAL A 211 -16.89 1.13 7.62
N ASP A 212 -17.74 0.16 7.29
CA ASP A 212 -18.80 -0.31 8.22
C ASP A 212 -18.15 -1.15 9.33
N LEU A 213 -18.08 -0.59 10.54
CA LEU A 213 -17.49 -1.24 11.70
C LEU A 213 -18.31 -2.44 12.21
N ILE A 214 -19.61 -2.52 11.85
CA ILE A 214 -20.49 -3.63 12.21
C ILE A 214 -20.29 -4.79 11.23
N ASN A 215 -20.20 -4.49 9.95
CA ASN A 215 -19.99 -5.45 8.85
C ASN A 215 -18.74 -5.10 8.05
N PRO A 216 -17.57 -5.19 8.67
CA PRO A 216 -16.32 -4.84 7.98
C PRO A 216 -16.06 -5.82 6.82
N PRO A 217 -15.35 -5.39 5.78
CA PRO A 217 -14.94 -6.28 4.72
C PRO A 217 -14.09 -7.43 5.28
N ASN A 218 -14.31 -8.63 4.74
CA ASN A 218 -13.45 -9.78 4.99
C ASN A 218 -12.82 -10.16 3.65
N SER A 219 -11.58 -9.78 3.46
CA SER A 219 -10.92 -9.91 2.18
C SER A 219 -9.42 -10.09 2.32
N ASN A 220 -8.82 -10.65 1.28
CA ASN A 220 -7.41 -11.04 1.26
C ASN A 220 -6.68 -10.35 0.10
N PHE A 221 -5.64 -9.62 0.43
CA PHE A 221 -4.63 -9.12 -0.51
C PHE A 221 -3.52 -10.17 -0.59
N ILE A 222 -3.32 -10.78 -1.75
CA ILE A 222 -2.40 -11.90 -1.93
C ILE A 222 -1.21 -11.42 -2.76
N ILE A 223 -0.02 -11.56 -2.21
CA ILE A 223 1.23 -11.18 -2.86
C ILE A 223 2.05 -12.44 -3.15
N LYS A 224 2.28 -12.72 -4.42
CA LYS A 224 3.03 -13.90 -4.88
C LYS A 224 4.54 -13.72 -4.76
N ASP A 225 5.01 -12.50 -5.01
CA ASP A 225 6.44 -12.23 -5.06
C ASP A 225 6.78 -10.79 -4.66
N PHE A 226 7.98 -10.61 -4.12
CA PHE A 226 8.63 -9.32 -3.88
C PHE A 226 10.06 -9.40 -4.39
N VAL A 227 10.45 -8.46 -5.24
CA VAL A 227 11.79 -8.38 -5.83
C VAL A 227 12.34 -6.97 -5.65
N TYR A 228 13.59 -6.87 -5.22
CA TYR A 228 14.37 -5.65 -5.22
C TYR A 228 15.63 -5.85 -6.05
N ASN A 229 15.84 -5.01 -7.04
CA ASN A 229 17.01 -4.95 -7.89
C ASN A 229 17.73 -3.61 -7.63
N PRO A 230 18.86 -3.59 -6.89
CA PRO A 230 19.60 -2.36 -6.63
C PRO A 230 20.28 -1.82 -7.91
N PHE A 231 20.51 -0.51 -7.97
CA PHE A 231 21.29 0.18 -9.01
C PHE A 231 22.63 0.63 -8.47
#